data_feba02cf003cfa602936d2014fd342e5
#
_entry.id   feba02cf003cfa602936d2014fd342e5
#
_cell.length_a   1.000
_cell.length_b   1.000
_cell.length_c   1.000
_cell.angle_alpha   90.00
_cell.angle_beta   90.00
_cell.angle_gamma   90.00
#
_symmetry.space_group_name_H-M   'P 1'
#
loop_
_entity.id
_entity.type
_entity.pdbx_description
1 polymer ?
#
loop_
_entity_poly.entity_id
_entity_poly.type
_entity_poly.pdbx_seq_one_letter_code
_entity_poly.pdbx_strand_id
1 'polypeptide(L)'
;MIAMLWFRAALVLLLLAGCDEMRRPQPRPELPPGFVPSSGDPMRGVIDAAAASFTNMAAPLQGQPVRAAQAVAQLEALADQVETNARWRNLPPGLGHALRLAREEERNALGAKQDVPPRELIQALGRAAQALGRNDEAGAAAALPARLFTPGGEETLRALSRLGPLPAGEQATAALAREVARLDAEGGWEGGGGWTQTGPAGAITDGLGLGY
;
A
#
# COMPACT_ATOMS: atom_id res chain seq x y z
N MET A 1 24.06 36.20 -35.97
CA MET A 1 22.86 35.41 -36.24
C MET A 1 23.05 33.93 -35.88
N ILE A 2 24.15 33.29 -36.18
CA ILE A 2 24.40 31.84 -35.93
C ILE A 2 24.41 31.50 -34.43
N ALA A 3 25.04 32.31 -33.55
CA ALA A 3 25.10 32.09 -32.12
C ALA A 3 23.71 32.05 -31.43
N MET A 4 22.77 32.82 -31.92
CA MET A 4 21.41 32.92 -31.36
C MET A 4 20.53 31.71 -31.73
N LEU A 5 20.83 31.03 -32.84
CA LEU A 5 20.18 29.78 -33.25
C LEU A 5 20.64 28.62 -32.35
N TRP A 6 21.92 28.54 -32.01
CA TRP A 6 22.46 27.48 -31.11
C TRP A 6 21.91 27.59 -29.68
N PHE A 7 21.73 28.82 -29.20
CA PHE A 7 21.14 29.03 -27.87
C PHE A 7 19.67 28.61 -27.79
N ARG A 8 18.91 28.83 -28.87
CA ARG A 8 17.50 28.37 -28.93
C ARG A 8 17.38 26.87 -29.11
N ALA A 9 18.28 26.22 -29.83
CA ALA A 9 18.31 24.76 -29.97
C ALA A 9 18.68 24.05 -28.64
N ALA A 10 19.63 24.60 -27.87
CA ALA A 10 20.01 24.09 -26.59
C ALA A 10 18.88 24.21 -25.53
N LEU A 11 18.11 25.32 -25.58
CA LEU A 11 16.98 25.54 -24.69
C LEU A 11 15.82 24.54 -24.95
N VAL A 12 15.56 24.21 -26.20
CA VAL A 12 14.53 23.23 -26.60
C VAL A 12 14.93 21.81 -26.18
N LEU A 13 16.21 21.46 -26.32
CA LEU A 13 16.73 20.15 -25.85
C LEU A 13 16.63 19.97 -24.34
N LEU A 14 16.83 21.02 -23.54
CA LEU A 14 16.68 21.01 -22.10
C LEU A 14 15.21 20.80 -21.67
N LEU A 15 14.25 21.32 -22.42
CA LEU A 15 12.82 21.16 -22.16
C LEU A 15 12.33 19.74 -22.49
N LEU A 16 12.95 19.05 -23.45
CA LEU A 16 12.60 17.67 -23.80
C LEU A 16 13.14 16.64 -22.80
N ALA A 17 14.27 16.93 -22.13
CA ALA A 17 14.80 16.05 -21.09
C ALA A 17 13.92 15.97 -19.82
N GLY A 18 13.16 17.04 -19.52
CA GLY A 18 12.24 17.08 -18.38
C GLY A 18 11.01 16.18 -18.52
N CYS A 19 10.63 15.78 -19.74
CA CYS A 19 9.44 14.94 -19.95
C CYS A 19 9.69 13.46 -19.73
N ASP A 20 10.93 12.99 -19.73
CA ASP A 20 11.26 11.58 -19.55
C ASP A 20 11.16 11.16 -18.07
N GLU A 21 11.46 12.06 -17.15
CA GLU A 21 11.32 11.82 -15.70
C GLU A 21 9.86 11.61 -15.29
N MET A 22 8.91 12.30 -15.91
CA MET A 22 7.47 12.11 -15.65
C MET A 22 6.92 10.81 -16.26
N ARG A 23 7.64 10.17 -17.17
CA ARG A 23 7.24 8.89 -17.79
C ARG A 23 7.85 7.67 -17.10
N ARG A 24 8.81 7.86 -16.20
CA ARG A 24 9.37 6.72 -15.42
C ARG A 24 8.31 6.18 -14.51
N PRO A 25 7.98 4.87 -14.58
CA PRO A 25 7.08 4.25 -13.63
C PRO A 25 7.62 4.49 -12.22
N GLN A 26 6.84 5.15 -11.37
CA GLN A 26 7.20 5.29 -9.97
C GLN A 26 7.39 3.89 -9.37
N PRO A 27 8.49 3.63 -8.63
CA PRO A 27 8.66 2.34 -7.98
C PRO A 27 7.47 2.12 -7.04
N ARG A 28 6.81 0.96 -7.18
CA ARG A 28 5.69 0.59 -6.33
C ARG A 28 6.12 0.58 -4.87
N PRO A 29 5.24 1.02 -3.95
CA PRO A 29 5.52 0.92 -2.53
C PRO A 29 5.62 -0.55 -2.14
N GLU A 30 6.78 -0.95 -1.62
CA GLU A 30 7.00 -2.29 -1.08
C GLU A 30 6.86 -2.25 0.44
N LEU A 31 6.11 -3.21 0.97
CA LEU A 31 6.00 -3.37 2.42
C LEU A 31 7.30 -3.94 2.99
N PRO A 32 7.76 -3.45 4.16
CA PRO A 32 8.92 -4.00 4.82
C PRO A 32 8.76 -5.49 5.15
N PRO A 33 9.85 -6.28 5.22
CA PRO A 33 9.81 -7.63 5.74
C PRO A 33 9.14 -7.69 7.11
N GLY A 34 8.25 -8.66 7.33
CA GLY A 34 7.45 -8.78 8.56
C GLY A 34 6.13 -8.00 8.55
N PHE A 35 5.88 -7.13 7.56
CA PHE A 35 4.57 -6.50 7.34
C PHE A 35 3.71 -7.30 6.37
N VAL A 36 4.29 -8.27 5.71
CA VAL A 36 3.63 -9.21 4.82
C VAL A 36 3.51 -10.54 5.56
N PRO A 37 2.30 -11.02 5.86
CA PRO A 37 2.11 -12.35 6.43
C PRO A 37 2.68 -13.44 5.50
N SER A 38 3.25 -14.49 6.09
CA SER A 38 3.74 -15.66 5.35
C SER A 38 2.55 -16.51 4.87
N SER A 39 1.91 -16.10 3.80
CA SER A 39 0.83 -16.80 3.10
C SER A 39 1.21 -17.04 1.65
N GLY A 40 0.55 -17.99 0.98
CA GLY A 40 0.86 -18.36 -0.42
C GLY A 40 0.77 -17.19 -1.39
N ASP A 41 -0.18 -16.25 -1.19
CA ASP A 41 -0.23 -14.95 -1.88
C ASP A 41 0.03 -13.83 -0.88
N PRO A 42 1.18 -13.15 -0.97
CA PRO A 42 1.54 -12.08 -0.05
C PRO A 42 0.48 -10.98 0.05
N MET A 43 -0.15 -10.60 -1.07
CA MET A 43 -1.12 -9.51 -1.09
C MET A 43 -2.44 -9.91 -0.42
N ARG A 44 -2.86 -11.18 -0.54
CA ARG A 44 -4.04 -11.69 0.20
C ARG A 44 -3.78 -11.67 1.69
N GLY A 45 -2.61 -12.13 2.12
CA GLY A 45 -2.22 -12.02 3.52
C GLY A 45 -2.25 -10.60 4.05
N VAL A 46 -1.85 -9.61 3.24
CA VAL A 46 -1.92 -8.19 3.61
C VAL A 46 -3.38 -7.72 3.72
N ILE A 47 -4.26 -8.12 2.78
CA ILE A 47 -5.69 -7.79 2.80
C ILE A 47 -6.35 -8.34 4.07
N ASP A 48 -6.13 -9.61 4.38
CA ASP A 48 -6.70 -10.26 5.55
C ASP A 48 -6.17 -9.65 6.87
N ALA A 49 -4.87 -9.37 6.93
CA ALA A 49 -4.24 -8.72 8.08
C ALA A 49 -4.77 -7.29 8.30
N ALA A 50 -4.96 -6.53 7.23
CA ALA A 50 -5.55 -5.20 7.31
C ALA A 50 -7.01 -5.29 7.77
N ALA A 51 -7.84 -6.14 7.18
CA ALA A 51 -9.23 -6.32 7.61
C ALA A 51 -9.34 -6.71 9.08
N ALA A 52 -8.50 -7.62 9.56
CA ALA A 52 -8.45 -8.00 10.97
C ALA A 52 -7.98 -6.85 11.89
N SER A 53 -7.03 -6.03 11.42
CA SER A 53 -6.47 -4.92 12.21
C SER A 53 -7.45 -3.76 12.36
N PHE A 54 -8.20 -3.44 11.31
CA PHE A 54 -9.16 -2.33 11.31
C PHE A 54 -10.55 -2.71 11.81
N THR A 55 -10.80 -3.97 12.15
CA THR A 55 -12.09 -4.40 12.73
C THR A 55 -12.43 -3.59 13.98
N ASN A 56 -13.73 -3.40 14.23
CA ASN A 56 -14.20 -2.65 15.40
C ASN A 56 -13.60 -1.22 15.46
N MET A 57 -13.57 -0.53 14.32
CA MET A 57 -12.98 0.81 14.17
C MET A 57 -11.52 0.88 14.64
N ALA A 58 -10.72 -0.13 14.33
CA ALA A 58 -9.32 -0.27 14.71
C ALA A 58 -9.05 -0.45 16.22
N ALA A 59 -10.05 -0.88 17.00
CA ALA A 59 -9.89 -1.15 18.43
C ALA A 59 -8.71 -2.10 18.75
N PRO A 60 -8.39 -3.15 17.96
CA PRO A 60 -7.23 -4.02 18.21
C PRO A 60 -5.87 -3.32 18.13
N LEU A 61 -5.80 -2.10 17.60
CA LEU A 61 -4.55 -1.34 17.45
C LEU A 61 -4.25 -0.45 18.67
N GLN A 62 -5.24 -0.19 19.51
CA GLN A 62 -5.07 0.66 20.70
C GLN A 62 -4.05 0.05 21.67
N GLY A 63 -3.08 0.84 22.08
CA GLY A 63 -1.98 0.40 22.94
C GLY A 63 -0.94 -0.51 22.23
N GLN A 64 -1.04 -0.69 20.92
CA GLN A 64 -0.21 -1.59 20.13
C GLN A 64 0.55 -0.84 19.01
N PRO A 65 1.49 0.07 19.34
CA PRO A 65 2.08 0.98 18.33
C PRO A 65 2.83 0.25 17.20
N VAL A 66 3.41 -0.92 17.45
CA VAL A 66 4.04 -1.75 16.40
C VAL A 66 2.98 -2.24 15.42
N ARG A 67 1.88 -2.81 15.93
CA ARG A 67 0.78 -3.30 15.09
C ARG A 67 0.07 -2.15 14.36
N ALA A 68 -0.08 -1.01 15.02
CA ALA A 68 -0.64 0.20 14.41
C ALA A 68 0.22 0.66 13.22
N ALA A 69 1.55 0.75 13.39
CA ALA A 69 2.45 1.11 12.30
C ALA A 69 2.39 0.11 11.13
N GLN A 70 2.26 -1.19 11.42
CA GLN A 70 2.09 -2.23 10.41
C GLN A 70 0.77 -2.09 9.65
N ALA A 71 -0.35 -1.93 10.36
CA ALA A 71 -1.68 -1.83 9.78
C ALA A 71 -1.81 -0.59 8.88
N VAL A 72 -1.30 0.56 9.34
CA VAL A 72 -1.27 1.80 8.56
C VAL A 72 -0.43 1.64 7.29
N ALA A 73 0.76 1.05 7.38
CA ALA A 73 1.59 0.78 6.20
C ALA A 73 0.92 -0.19 5.22
N GLN A 74 0.18 -1.18 5.72
CA GLN A 74 -0.62 -2.09 4.89
C GLN A 74 -1.75 -1.37 4.18
N LEU A 75 -2.50 -0.49 4.86
CA LEU A 75 -3.57 0.30 4.24
C LEU A 75 -3.04 1.27 3.19
N GLU A 76 -1.92 1.96 3.47
CA GLU A 76 -1.23 2.81 2.49
C GLU A 76 -0.86 2.03 1.22
N ALA A 77 -0.29 0.82 1.39
CA ALA A 77 0.06 -0.04 0.27
C ALA A 77 -1.17 -0.54 -0.50
N LEU A 78 -2.24 -0.95 0.19
CA LEU A 78 -3.47 -1.43 -0.43
C LEU A 78 -4.17 -0.33 -1.22
N ALA A 79 -4.27 0.89 -0.68
CA ALA A 79 -4.87 2.03 -1.36
C ALA A 79 -4.11 2.38 -2.65
N ASP A 80 -2.78 2.38 -2.60
CA ASP A 80 -1.94 2.61 -3.78
C ASP A 80 -2.06 1.48 -4.82
N GLN A 81 -2.00 0.22 -4.37
CA GLN A 81 -2.06 -0.95 -5.25
C GLN A 81 -3.41 -1.06 -5.97
N VAL A 82 -4.53 -0.85 -5.28
CA VAL A 82 -5.87 -0.93 -5.89
C VAL A 82 -6.06 0.17 -6.95
N GLU A 83 -5.46 1.33 -6.74
CA GLU A 83 -5.56 2.46 -7.67
C GLU A 83 -4.65 2.30 -8.90
N THR A 84 -3.44 1.76 -8.72
CA THR A 84 -2.39 1.80 -9.75
C THR A 84 -2.15 0.49 -10.47
N ASN A 85 -2.55 -0.65 -9.90
CA ASN A 85 -2.22 -1.96 -10.44
C ASN A 85 -3.40 -2.56 -11.22
N ALA A 86 -3.18 -2.83 -12.50
CA ALA A 86 -4.16 -3.44 -13.41
C ALA A 86 -4.74 -4.78 -12.93
N ARG A 87 -4.08 -5.48 -12.01
CA ARG A 87 -4.59 -6.69 -11.36
C ARG A 87 -5.97 -6.46 -10.71
N TRP A 88 -6.20 -5.26 -10.17
CA TRP A 88 -7.38 -4.93 -9.39
C TRP A 88 -8.51 -4.30 -10.22
N ARG A 89 -8.39 -4.30 -11.56
CA ARG A 89 -9.39 -3.68 -12.45
C ARG A 89 -10.79 -4.27 -12.32
N ASN A 90 -10.90 -5.52 -11.86
CA ASN A 90 -12.17 -6.21 -11.70
C ASN A 90 -12.85 -5.90 -10.34
N LEU A 91 -12.19 -5.15 -9.47
CA LEU A 91 -12.83 -4.66 -8.26
C LEU A 91 -13.86 -3.57 -8.58
N PRO A 92 -14.95 -3.48 -7.80
CA PRO A 92 -15.93 -2.40 -7.95
C PRO A 92 -15.27 -1.00 -7.87
N PRO A 93 -15.63 -0.07 -8.77
CA PRO A 93 -15.00 1.26 -8.81
C PRO A 93 -15.06 2.04 -7.50
N GLY A 94 -16.14 1.86 -6.71
CA GLY A 94 -16.30 2.49 -5.40
C GLY A 94 -15.28 2.05 -4.35
N LEU A 95 -14.66 0.87 -4.52
CA LEU A 95 -13.72 0.32 -3.54
C LEU A 95 -12.41 1.11 -3.49
N GLY A 96 -11.88 1.52 -4.64
CA GLY A 96 -10.72 2.41 -4.69
C GLY A 96 -10.98 3.75 -3.99
N HIS A 97 -12.19 4.30 -4.18
CA HIS A 97 -12.59 5.52 -3.47
C HIS A 97 -12.68 5.31 -1.95
N ALA A 98 -13.27 4.19 -1.50
CA ALA A 98 -13.34 3.87 -0.07
C ALA A 98 -11.95 3.72 0.57
N LEU A 99 -11.00 3.08 -0.13
CA LEU A 99 -9.62 2.96 0.34
C LEU A 99 -8.90 4.32 0.41
N ARG A 100 -9.18 5.25 -0.52
CA ARG A 100 -8.64 6.61 -0.41
C ARG A 100 -9.17 7.35 0.81
N LEU A 101 -10.47 7.28 1.07
CA LEU A 101 -11.07 7.88 2.27
C LEU A 101 -10.49 7.27 3.56
N ALA A 102 -10.30 5.96 3.60
CA ALA A 102 -9.65 5.27 4.71
C ALA A 102 -8.21 5.75 4.93
N ARG A 103 -7.44 5.93 3.85
CA ARG A 103 -6.09 6.48 3.89
C ARG A 103 -6.07 7.93 4.41
N GLU A 104 -6.99 8.77 3.96
CA GLU A 104 -7.12 10.14 4.45
C GLU A 104 -7.45 10.18 5.94
N GLU A 105 -8.36 9.32 6.40
CA GLU A 105 -8.74 9.19 7.81
C GLU A 105 -7.53 8.80 8.68
N GLU A 106 -6.79 7.75 8.32
CA GLU A 106 -5.63 7.31 9.09
C GLU A 106 -4.50 8.35 9.09
N ARG A 107 -4.25 9.01 7.94
CA ARG A 107 -3.26 10.10 7.85
C ARG A 107 -3.61 11.25 8.78
N ASN A 108 -4.87 11.64 8.82
CA ASN A 108 -5.35 12.67 9.73
C ASN A 108 -5.17 12.25 11.20
N ALA A 109 -5.48 11.00 11.54
CA ALA A 109 -5.33 10.47 12.90
C ALA A 109 -3.87 10.46 13.37
N LEU A 110 -2.91 10.23 12.45
CA LEU A 110 -1.47 10.21 12.75
C LEU A 110 -0.78 11.58 12.58
N GLY A 111 -1.46 12.57 12.02
CA GLY A 111 -0.84 13.81 11.57
C GLY A 111 0.09 13.61 10.36
N ALA A 112 -0.08 12.54 9.59
CA ALA A 112 0.66 12.34 8.35
C ALA A 112 0.17 13.32 7.28
N LYS A 113 1.12 13.92 6.53
CA LYS A 113 0.77 14.90 5.49
C LYS A 113 0.16 14.20 4.29
N GLN A 114 -0.88 14.80 3.72
CA GLN A 114 -1.66 14.20 2.63
C GLN A 114 -0.89 14.13 1.29
N ASP A 115 0.06 15.01 1.07
CA ASP A 115 0.88 15.13 -0.13
C ASP A 115 2.12 14.22 -0.13
N VAL A 116 2.40 13.53 0.97
CA VAL A 116 3.55 12.61 1.07
C VAL A 116 3.28 11.33 0.28
N PRO A 117 4.23 10.89 -0.56
CA PRO A 117 4.10 9.62 -1.26
C PRO A 117 3.94 8.43 -0.30
N PRO A 118 3.04 7.46 -0.59
CA PRO A 118 2.81 6.28 0.26
C PRO A 118 4.09 5.54 0.62
N ARG A 119 5.02 5.42 -0.32
CA ARG A 119 6.32 4.75 -0.11
C ARG A 119 7.12 5.35 1.04
N GLU A 120 7.15 6.69 1.16
CA GLU A 120 7.91 7.36 2.22
C GLU A 120 7.28 7.11 3.60
N LEU A 121 5.94 7.13 3.69
CA LEU A 121 5.22 6.81 4.92
C LEU A 121 5.44 5.36 5.33
N ILE A 122 5.28 4.40 4.40
CA ILE A 122 5.52 2.98 4.64
C ILE A 122 6.94 2.73 5.17
N GLN A 123 7.95 3.36 4.57
CA GLN A 123 9.33 3.23 5.04
C GLN A 123 9.56 3.83 6.42
N ALA A 124 8.95 4.98 6.73
CA ALA A 124 9.03 5.61 8.03
C ALA A 124 8.39 4.76 9.12
N LEU A 125 7.17 4.28 8.86
CA LEU A 125 6.42 3.38 9.75
C LEU A 125 7.17 2.03 9.96
N GLY A 126 7.78 1.50 8.90
CA GLY A 126 8.61 0.30 8.98
C GLY A 126 9.79 0.45 9.91
N ARG A 127 10.52 1.56 9.80
CA ARG A 127 11.65 1.87 10.72
C ARG A 127 11.17 2.09 12.14
N ALA A 128 10.05 2.79 12.34
CA ALA A 128 9.48 3.00 13.66
C ALA A 128 9.07 1.68 14.32
N ALA A 129 8.37 0.80 13.59
CA ALA A 129 7.98 -0.52 14.10
C ALA A 129 9.19 -1.40 14.46
N GLN A 130 10.25 -1.37 13.64
CA GLN A 130 11.49 -2.09 13.94
C GLN A 130 12.20 -1.56 15.18
N ALA A 131 12.25 -0.24 15.37
CA ALA A 131 12.83 0.38 16.56
C ALA A 131 12.02 0.01 17.82
N LEU A 132 10.69 0.11 17.76
CA LEU A 132 9.79 -0.31 18.84
C LEU A 132 9.95 -1.80 19.19
N GLY A 133 10.11 -2.67 18.20
CA GLY A 133 10.36 -4.09 18.42
C GLY A 133 11.68 -4.38 19.16
N ARG A 134 12.59 -3.42 19.20
CA ARG A 134 13.85 -3.45 19.99
C ARG A 134 13.78 -2.64 21.28
N ASN A 135 12.60 -2.14 21.66
CA ASN A 135 12.39 -1.20 22.77
C ASN A 135 13.18 0.11 22.64
N ASP A 136 13.45 0.55 21.41
CA ASP A 136 14.12 1.80 21.08
C ASP A 136 13.08 2.88 20.72
N GLU A 137 12.49 3.49 21.74
CA GLU A 137 11.49 4.55 21.58
C GLU A 137 12.09 5.81 20.94
N ALA A 138 13.33 6.15 21.27
CA ALA A 138 14.00 7.31 20.68
C ALA A 138 14.24 7.11 19.18
N GLY A 139 14.70 5.92 18.78
CA GLY A 139 14.84 5.54 17.37
C GLY A 139 13.50 5.50 16.64
N ALA A 140 12.44 5.04 17.30
CA ALA A 140 11.09 5.04 16.73
C ALA A 140 10.57 6.47 16.49
N ALA A 141 10.73 7.37 17.45
CA ALA A 141 10.38 8.78 17.29
C ALA A 141 11.21 9.45 16.18
N ALA A 142 12.50 9.19 16.09
CA ALA A 142 13.38 9.71 15.04
C ALA A 142 13.00 9.20 13.64
N ALA A 143 12.39 8.01 13.54
CA ALA A 143 11.89 7.45 12.28
C ALA A 143 10.64 8.15 11.75
N LEU A 144 9.95 8.98 12.55
CA LEU A 144 8.70 9.69 12.23
C LEU A 144 8.94 11.22 12.12
N PRO A 145 9.73 11.70 11.15
CA PRO A 145 10.17 13.10 11.11
C PRO A 145 9.05 14.07 10.76
N ALA A 146 9.16 15.32 11.22
CA ALA A 146 8.19 16.40 10.97
C ALA A 146 8.00 16.75 9.46
N ARG A 147 8.92 16.33 8.59
CA ARG A 147 8.71 16.49 7.15
C ARG A 147 7.59 15.58 6.60
N LEU A 148 7.32 14.45 7.24
CA LEU A 148 6.27 13.49 6.86
C LEU A 148 5.02 13.61 7.75
N PHE A 149 5.20 13.99 9.02
CA PHE A 149 4.14 14.04 10.03
C PHE A 149 4.09 15.42 10.69
N THR A 150 2.93 15.81 11.20
CA THR A 150 2.75 17.07 11.94
C THR A 150 2.12 16.75 13.30
N PRO A 151 2.84 16.96 14.40
CA PRO A 151 4.18 17.55 14.54
C PRO A 151 5.34 16.58 14.27
N GLY A 152 5.14 15.27 14.22
CA GLY A 152 6.19 14.25 14.06
C GLY A 152 6.82 13.80 15.40
N GLY A 153 7.79 12.88 15.31
CA GLY A 153 8.56 12.41 16.47
C GLY A 153 7.68 11.69 17.51
N GLU A 154 7.90 12.02 18.77
CA GLU A 154 7.19 11.42 19.92
C GLU A 154 5.67 11.63 19.87
N GLU A 155 5.20 12.73 19.29
CA GLU A 155 3.77 13.00 19.19
C GLU A 155 3.08 12.04 18.24
N THR A 156 3.69 11.78 17.08
CA THR A 156 3.19 10.77 16.14
C THR A 156 3.32 9.36 16.74
N LEU A 157 4.36 9.08 17.51
CA LEU A 157 4.50 7.81 18.23
C LEU A 157 3.37 7.61 19.26
N ARG A 158 3.01 8.67 19.98
CA ARG A 158 1.85 8.66 20.89
C ARG A 158 0.53 8.51 20.14
N ALA A 159 0.40 9.10 18.96
CA ALA A 159 -0.76 8.92 18.09
C ALA A 159 -0.90 7.46 17.62
N LEU A 160 0.19 6.80 17.23
CA LEU A 160 0.21 5.37 16.91
C LEU A 160 -0.27 4.51 18.09
N SER A 161 0.10 4.86 19.31
CA SER A 161 -0.34 4.12 20.51
C SER A 161 -1.82 4.31 20.85
N ARG A 162 -2.47 5.32 20.29
CA ARG A 162 -3.88 5.68 20.54
C ARG A 162 -4.72 5.71 19.26
N LEU A 163 -4.27 4.98 18.24
CA LEU A 163 -4.89 4.98 16.93
C LEU A 163 -6.34 4.50 16.99
N GLY A 164 -7.25 5.25 16.39
CA GLY A 164 -8.69 4.98 16.30
C GLY A 164 -9.53 6.00 17.07
N PRO A 165 -10.85 6.03 16.86
CA PRO A 165 -11.61 5.15 15.95
C PRO A 165 -11.37 5.48 14.46
N LEU A 166 -11.35 4.44 13.60
CA LEU A 166 -11.14 4.55 12.16
C LEU A 166 -12.25 3.81 11.38
N PRO A 167 -13.47 4.36 11.33
CA PRO A 167 -14.60 3.70 10.67
C PRO A 167 -14.43 3.54 9.16
N ALA A 168 -13.79 4.49 8.46
CA ALA A 168 -13.53 4.34 7.03
C ALA A 168 -12.50 3.24 6.78
N GLY A 169 -11.49 3.11 7.63
CA GLY A 169 -10.51 2.03 7.62
C GLY A 169 -11.18 0.66 7.73
N GLU A 170 -12.07 0.48 8.70
CA GLU A 170 -12.85 -0.75 8.87
C GLU A 170 -13.69 -1.07 7.64
N GLN A 171 -14.49 -0.12 7.18
CA GLN A 171 -15.40 -0.32 6.05
C GLN A 171 -14.66 -0.71 4.77
N ALA A 172 -13.58 0.02 4.44
CA ALA A 172 -12.84 -0.20 3.20
C ALA A 172 -12.08 -1.52 3.21
N THR A 173 -11.38 -1.87 4.29
CA THR A 173 -10.60 -3.10 4.38
C THR A 173 -11.49 -4.34 4.42
N ALA A 174 -12.60 -4.29 5.16
CA ALA A 174 -13.59 -5.37 5.19
C ALA A 174 -14.29 -5.54 3.83
N ALA A 175 -14.60 -4.45 3.12
CA ALA A 175 -15.17 -4.52 1.78
C ALA A 175 -14.19 -5.12 0.78
N LEU A 176 -12.90 -4.73 0.83
CA LEU A 176 -11.86 -5.30 -0.01
C LEU A 176 -11.70 -6.80 0.23
N ALA A 177 -11.62 -7.24 1.48
CA ALA A 177 -11.47 -8.65 1.84
C ALA A 177 -12.66 -9.48 1.32
N ARG A 178 -13.90 -9.00 1.51
CA ARG A 178 -15.11 -9.69 1.01
C ARG A 178 -15.12 -9.79 -0.51
N GLU A 179 -14.75 -8.72 -1.21
CA GLU A 179 -14.79 -8.69 -2.67
C GLU A 179 -13.71 -9.59 -3.27
N VAL A 180 -12.51 -9.61 -2.69
CA VAL A 180 -11.44 -10.53 -3.10
C VAL A 180 -11.87 -11.98 -2.89
N ALA A 181 -12.48 -12.31 -1.73
CA ALA A 181 -12.99 -13.65 -1.47
C ALA A 181 -14.11 -14.06 -2.46
N ARG A 182 -14.98 -13.12 -2.84
CA ARG A 182 -16.02 -13.34 -3.85
C ARG A 182 -15.42 -13.66 -5.22
N LEU A 183 -14.48 -12.82 -5.68
CA LEU A 183 -13.78 -13.03 -6.95
C LEU A 183 -13.03 -14.37 -7.00
N ASP A 184 -12.46 -14.79 -5.86
CA ASP A 184 -11.80 -16.09 -5.75
C ASP A 184 -12.77 -17.25 -5.90
N ALA A 185 -13.93 -17.17 -5.24
CA ALA A 185 -14.94 -18.21 -5.28
C ALA A 185 -15.59 -18.33 -6.67
N GLU A 186 -15.72 -17.23 -7.38
CA GLU A 186 -16.38 -17.17 -8.69
C GLU A 186 -15.41 -17.33 -9.88
N GLY A 187 -14.09 -17.40 -9.64
CA GLY A 187 -13.09 -17.37 -10.71
C GLY A 187 -13.07 -16.06 -11.49
N GLY A 188 -13.59 -14.99 -10.88
CA GLY A 188 -13.86 -13.69 -11.51
C GLY A 188 -12.64 -12.80 -11.81
N TRP A 189 -11.43 -13.36 -11.78
CA TRP A 189 -10.19 -12.66 -12.13
C TRP A 189 -9.91 -12.67 -13.64
N GLU A 190 -10.93 -12.80 -14.48
CA GLU A 190 -10.77 -12.89 -15.94
C GLU A 190 -9.99 -11.70 -16.51
N GLY A 191 -8.91 -12.02 -17.25
CA GLY A 191 -8.09 -11.08 -17.99
C GLY A 191 -6.73 -10.69 -17.38
N GLY A 192 -6.40 -11.16 -16.19
CA GLY A 192 -5.06 -11.02 -15.59
C GLY A 192 -4.62 -12.36 -15.04
N GLY A 193 -3.60 -12.96 -15.62
CA GLY A 193 -3.02 -14.28 -15.37
C GLY A 193 -3.45 -14.92 -14.06
N GLY A 194 -4.12 -16.06 -14.19
CA GLY A 194 -4.52 -16.88 -13.06
C GLY A 194 -3.36 -17.07 -12.10
N TRP A 195 -3.64 -17.01 -10.83
CA TRP A 195 -2.73 -17.46 -9.80
C TRP A 195 -2.52 -18.96 -9.99
N THR A 196 -1.65 -19.31 -10.93
CA THR A 196 -1.12 -20.67 -10.94
C THR A 196 -0.30 -20.79 -9.67
N GLN A 197 -0.87 -21.45 -8.67
CA GLN A 197 -0.04 -22.11 -7.67
C GLN A 197 0.94 -23.00 -8.43
N THR A 198 2.15 -22.53 -8.59
CA THR A 198 3.26 -23.41 -8.96
C THR A 198 3.66 -24.17 -7.70
N GLY A 199 2.78 -25.09 -7.30
CA GLY A 199 3.20 -26.19 -6.45
C GLY A 199 3.99 -27.18 -7.31
N PRO A 200 5.04 -27.84 -6.79
CA PRO A 200 5.74 -28.88 -7.52
C PRO A 200 4.82 -30.10 -7.67
N ALA A 201 4.48 -30.43 -8.91
CA ALA A 201 3.64 -31.54 -9.36
C ALA A 201 2.19 -31.16 -9.75
N GLY A 202 2.03 -30.65 -10.95
CA GLY A 202 0.77 -30.63 -11.66
C GLY A 202 0.99 -31.13 -13.07
N ALA A 203 0.69 -32.42 -13.31
CA ALA A 203 0.73 -33.02 -14.61
C ALA A 203 -0.16 -32.25 -15.59
N ILE A 204 0.42 -31.86 -16.71
CA ILE A 204 -0.31 -31.41 -17.89
C ILE A 204 -1.07 -32.63 -18.43
N THR A 205 -2.39 -32.66 -18.23
CA THR A 205 -3.25 -33.53 -18.99
C THR A 205 -3.73 -32.75 -20.19
N ASP A 206 -2.97 -32.82 -21.27
CA ASP A 206 -3.48 -32.48 -22.60
C ASP A 206 -4.68 -33.38 -22.91
N GLY A 207 -5.86 -32.78 -22.88
CA GLY A 207 -7.07 -33.41 -23.37
C GLY A 207 -7.01 -33.53 -24.88
N LEU A 208 -6.52 -34.67 -25.37
CA LEU A 208 -6.73 -35.08 -26.75
C LEU A 208 -8.23 -35.41 -26.93
N GLY A 209 -8.97 -34.43 -27.48
CA GLY A 209 -10.28 -34.65 -28.04
C GLY A 209 -10.17 -35.56 -29.28
N LEU A 210 -10.51 -36.82 -29.13
CA LEU A 210 -10.86 -37.68 -30.27
C LEU A 210 -12.37 -37.61 -30.45
N GLY A 211 -12.76 -36.94 -31.54
CA GLY A 211 -14.14 -37.04 -32.06
C GLY A 211 -14.43 -38.41 -32.66
N TYR A 212 -15.66 -38.81 -32.50
CA TYR A 212 -16.46 -39.54 -33.47
C TYR A 212 -17.86 -38.94 -33.45
#